data_92a1acce09c24089cdc1fc7881a6197b
#
_entry.id   92a1acce09c24089cdc1fc7881a6197b
#
_cell.length_a   1.000
_cell.length_b   1.000
_cell.length_c   1.000
_cell.angle_alpha   90.00
_cell.angle_beta   90.00
_cell.angle_gamma   90.00
#
_symmetry.space_group_name_H-M   'P 1'
#
loop_
_entity.id
_entity.type
_entity.pdbx_description
1 polymer ?
#
loop_
_entity_poly.entity_id
_entity_poly.type
_entity_poly.pdbx_seq_one_letter_code
_entity_poly.pdbx_strand_id
1 'polypeptide(L)'
;ELEENLVFLRPLGPPTCWNNVDENAFDGCADELELIYDVKVPDTVATRLLRYGKLPTRSAEGAATCPSTPGQWELAKLLVEELKALGVEDAMVDEHCYVYGHLAATEGREERPALGFIAHMDTADYPAEGVKPQVIRDYDGGAVTLGDSGKTLTPEQFPHLAELKGRTLITTAGNTLLGADDKAGIAEILTACEQLLQSGAPHGPVKIAFTPDEEVGEGADHFDVPGFGAAYAYTMDGGEVGEISYENFNAASAVFRITGVSVHPGSAKDTMVNALKLACEIDGMLPPREVPEHTEGREGFFHMDALSGDTAAARLEYIVRDHDREKFEARKELLRGVEKAMTEKYPTARVELALKDSYYNMLEQIRPCMHLIDNAKKACEAAGVQWFEEATRGGTDGARLSYMGLPCPNLGTGGHNFHGPYECITAESMDKAVEIILNIIALYAA
;
A
#
# COMPACT_ATOMS: atom_id res chain seq x y z
N GLU A 1 -18.71 40.59 17.70
CA GLU A 1 -17.30 40.08 17.69
C GLU A 1 -17.21 38.55 17.98
N LEU A 2 -18.30 37.91 18.43
CA LEU A 2 -18.33 36.45 18.67
C LEU A 2 -19.14 35.69 17.57
N GLU A 3 -19.85 36.38 16.71
CA GLU A 3 -20.61 35.75 15.60
C GLU A 3 -19.80 35.61 14.32
N GLU A 4 -18.70 36.30 14.13
CA GLU A 4 -17.84 36.15 12.94
C GLU A 4 -16.97 34.88 12.95
N ASN A 5 -16.75 34.28 14.12
CA ASN A 5 -15.94 33.05 14.22
C ASN A 5 -16.73 31.75 14.03
N LEU A 6 -18.05 31.80 13.87
CA LEU A 6 -18.91 30.62 13.66
C LEU A 6 -19.08 30.19 12.18
N VAL A 7 -18.52 30.95 11.25
CA VAL A 7 -18.60 30.66 9.80
C VAL A 7 -17.66 29.56 9.35
N PHE A 8 -16.68 29.17 10.17
CA PHE A 8 -15.66 28.17 9.84
C PHE A 8 -16.01 26.72 10.23
N LEU A 9 -17.19 26.45 10.74
CA LEU A 9 -17.63 25.10 11.15
C LEU A 9 -18.67 24.47 10.18
N ARG A 10 -18.76 24.96 8.94
CA ARG A 10 -19.45 24.22 7.89
C ARG A 10 -18.45 23.35 7.14
N PRO A 11 -18.81 22.10 6.75
CA PRO A 11 -17.99 21.37 5.80
C PRO A 11 -17.77 22.29 4.61
N LEU A 12 -16.54 22.56 4.28
CA LEU A 12 -16.17 23.41 3.15
C LEU A 12 -16.73 22.77 1.90
N GLY A 13 -17.83 23.30 1.39
CA GLY A 13 -18.17 23.14 -0.01
C GLY A 13 -16.98 23.59 -0.89
N PRO A 14 -17.02 23.36 -2.20
CA PRO A 14 -15.89 23.67 -3.09
C PRO A 14 -15.36 25.06 -2.73
N PRO A 15 -14.05 25.24 -2.54
CA PRO A 15 -13.50 26.38 -1.85
C PRO A 15 -13.81 27.70 -2.58
N THR A 16 -14.79 28.44 -2.07
CA THR A 16 -15.13 29.77 -2.57
C THR A 16 -14.17 30.85 -2.06
N CYS A 17 -13.23 30.52 -1.17
CA CYS A 17 -12.24 31.47 -0.62
C CYS A 17 -11.02 31.70 -1.54
N TRP A 18 -10.93 31.07 -2.70
CA TRP A 18 -9.80 31.20 -3.62
C TRP A 18 -9.97 32.28 -4.69
N ASN A 19 -11.07 33.03 -4.70
CA ASN A 19 -11.40 33.99 -5.77
C ASN A 19 -10.54 35.25 -5.81
N ASN A 20 -9.53 35.42 -4.95
CA ASN A 20 -8.69 36.61 -4.91
C ASN A 20 -7.17 36.32 -4.92
N VAL A 21 -6.75 35.12 -5.24
CA VAL A 21 -5.33 34.78 -5.38
C VAL A 21 -4.97 34.78 -6.87
N ASP A 22 -3.91 35.52 -7.21
CA ASP A 22 -3.39 35.59 -8.59
C ASP A 22 -3.12 34.18 -9.13
N GLU A 23 -3.73 33.83 -10.26
CA GLU A 23 -3.65 32.51 -10.89
C GLU A 23 -2.22 32.04 -11.20
N ASN A 24 -1.25 32.99 -11.24
CA ASN A 24 0.17 32.71 -11.49
C ASN A 24 0.99 32.45 -10.20
N ALA A 25 0.39 32.58 -9.00
CA ALA A 25 1.10 32.37 -7.74
C ALA A 25 1.20 30.90 -7.29
N PHE A 26 0.59 29.95 -8.02
CA PHE A 26 0.44 28.56 -7.58
C PHE A 26 1.41 27.56 -8.22
N ASP A 27 2.40 28.00 -8.99
CA ASP A 27 3.53 27.16 -9.43
C ASP A 27 4.55 26.90 -8.30
N GLY A 28 4.32 27.47 -7.11
CA GLY A 28 5.15 27.38 -5.93
C GLY A 28 4.43 26.68 -4.76
N CYS A 29 5.18 25.93 -3.99
CA CYS A 29 4.81 25.23 -2.78
C CYS A 29 4.04 26.06 -1.75
N ALA A 30 3.35 25.38 -0.82
CA ALA A 30 2.77 26.00 0.40
C ALA A 30 3.76 26.92 1.12
N ASP A 31 5.05 26.59 1.12
CA ASP A 31 6.14 27.40 1.67
C ASP A 31 6.30 28.79 1.01
N GLU A 32 5.99 28.93 -0.30
CA GLU A 32 6.02 30.23 -0.98
C GLU A 32 4.79 31.08 -0.64
N LEU A 33 3.66 30.47 -0.35
CA LEU A 33 2.47 31.19 0.13
C LEU A 33 2.64 31.72 1.55
N GLU A 34 3.29 30.98 2.45
CA GLU A 34 3.65 31.47 3.78
C GLU A 34 4.61 32.67 3.72
N LEU A 35 5.55 32.66 2.77
CA LEU A 35 6.52 33.76 2.56
C LEU A 35 5.87 35.03 1.98
N ILE A 36 4.82 34.91 1.17
CA ILE A 36 4.21 36.06 0.47
C ILE A 36 3.15 36.77 1.33
N TYR A 37 2.44 36.03 2.19
CA TYR A 37 1.26 36.59 2.86
C TYR A 37 1.28 36.57 4.38
N ASP A 38 2.32 35.98 5.03
CA ASP A 38 2.38 35.79 6.50
C ASP A 38 1.06 35.16 7.05
N VAL A 39 0.36 34.41 6.23
CA VAL A 39 -0.89 33.74 6.55
C VAL A 39 -0.58 32.22 6.57
N LYS A 40 -0.67 31.63 7.76
CA LYS A 40 -0.61 30.19 7.91
C LYS A 40 -1.81 29.57 7.17
N VAL A 41 -1.58 29.05 5.96
CA VAL A 41 -2.61 28.29 5.23
C VAL A 41 -2.88 27.02 6.04
N PRO A 42 -4.14 26.74 6.42
CA PRO A 42 -4.45 25.48 7.10
C PRO A 42 -3.99 24.30 6.25
N ASP A 43 -3.31 23.36 6.87
CA ASP A 43 -2.94 22.10 6.20
C ASP A 43 -4.22 21.39 5.73
N THR A 44 -4.31 21.14 4.43
CA THR A 44 -5.31 20.26 3.87
C THR A 44 -4.70 18.88 3.65
N VAL A 45 -5.51 17.85 3.49
CA VAL A 45 -5.02 16.50 3.19
C VAL A 45 -4.14 16.51 1.93
N ALA A 46 -4.53 17.25 0.89
CA ALA A 46 -3.75 17.38 -0.33
C ALA A 46 -2.41 18.09 -0.13
N THR A 47 -2.36 19.17 0.67
CA THR A 47 -1.09 19.89 0.96
C THR A 47 -0.12 19.01 1.76
N ARG A 48 -0.62 18.17 2.66
CA ARG A 48 0.19 17.16 3.36
C ARG A 48 0.80 16.16 2.37
N LEU A 49 -0.01 15.57 1.49
CA LEU A 49 0.50 14.68 0.46
C LEU A 49 1.61 15.34 -0.37
N LEU A 50 1.38 16.57 -0.87
CA LEU A 50 2.35 17.31 -1.68
C LEU A 50 3.66 17.61 -0.90
N ARG A 51 3.59 17.79 0.41
CA ARG A 51 4.75 17.95 1.28
C ARG A 51 5.52 16.64 1.46
N TYR A 52 4.82 15.54 1.78
CA TYR A 52 5.44 14.24 2.00
C TYR A 52 6.00 13.64 0.71
N GLY A 53 5.34 13.85 -0.43
CA GLY A 53 5.80 13.38 -1.74
C GLY A 53 7.15 13.95 -2.18
N LYS A 54 7.59 15.08 -1.62
CA LYS A 54 8.92 15.66 -1.89
C LYS A 54 10.06 14.87 -1.25
N LEU A 55 9.78 14.09 -0.21
CA LEU A 55 10.79 13.29 0.48
C LEU A 55 10.97 11.95 -0.24
N PRO A 56 12.18 11.63 -0.73
CA PRO A 56 12.44 10.37 -1.40
C PRO A 56 12.56 9.26 -0.35
N THR A 57 11.58 8.36 -0.33
CA THR A 57 11.48 7.28 0.67
C THR A 57 11.45 5.90 0.05
N ARG A 58 11.91 5.74 -1.21
CA ARG A 58 11.93 4.46 -1.90
C ARG A 58 12.63 3.39 -1.06
N SER A 59 11.98 2.25 -0.85
CA SER A 59 12.56 1.08 -0.19
C SER A 59 13.51 0.32 -1.12
N ALA A 60 14.31 -0.59 -0.57
CA ALA A 60 15.30 -1.36 -1.31
C ALA A 60 15.27 -2.82 -0.89
N GLU A 61 14.90 -3.71 -1.83
CA GLU A 61 14.86 -5.15 -1.60
C GLU A 61 16.23 -5.70 -1.19
N GLY A 62 16.23 -6.62 -0.22
CA GLY A 62 17.44 -7.31 0.24
C GLY A 62 18.42 -6.44 1.03
N ALA A 63 17.99 -5.29 1.52
CA ALA A 63 18.80 -4.48 2.44
C ALA A 63 19.07 -5.23 3.74
N ALA A 64 20.21 -4.92 4.38
CA ALA A 64 20.58 -5.53 5.67
C ALA A 64 20.12 -4.68 6.88
N THR A 65 19.46 -3.56 6.63
CA THR A 65 19.00 -2.59 7.65
C THR A 65 17.52 -2.35 7.54
N CYS A 66 16.86 -2.06 8.66
CA CYS A 66 15.51 -1.53 8.73
C CYS A 66 15.58 -0.11 9.35
N PRO A 67 15.10 0.92 8.64
CA PRO A 67 14.56 0.85 7.29
C PRO A 67 15.63 0.53 6.23
N SER A 68 15.18 0.02 5.09
CA SER A 68 16.04 -0.36 3.97
C SER A 68 16.78 0.83 3.34
N THR A 69 16.24 2.03 3.48
CA THR A 69 16.83 3.27 2.96
C THR A 69 16.77 4.41 3.99
N PRO A 70 17.76 5.32 3.99
CA PRO A 70 17.82 6.40 4.97
C PRO A 70 16.76 7.49 4.77
N GLY A 71 16.16 7.61 3.57
CA GLY A 71 15.15 8.64 3.28
C GLY A 71 13.88 8.48 4.12
N GLN A 72 13.55 7.26 4.52
CA GLN A 72 12.39 6.99 5.37
C GLN A 72 12.51 7.64 6.76
N TRP A 73 13.73 7.75 7.32
CA TRP A 73 13.98 8.47 8.57
C TRP A 73 13.62 9.94 8.50
N GLU A 74 13.78 10.58 7.33
CA GLU A 74 13.46 12.00 7.18
C GLU A 74 11.95 12.23 7.26
N LEU A 75 11.17 11.36 6.61
CA LEU A 75 9.71 11.39 6.72
C LEU A 75 9.26 11.06 8.15
N ALA A 76 9.81 9.99 8.76
CA ALA A 76 9.46 9.59 10.12
C ALA A 76 9.65 10.73 11.15
N LYS A 77 10.76 11.46 11.07
CA LYS A 77 11.01 12.62 11.95
C LYS A 77 9.99 13.75 11.74
N LEU A 78 9.69 14.07 10.47
CA LEU A 78 8.67 15.07 10.13
C LEU A 78 7.31 14.68 10.73
N LEU A 79 6.90 13.40 10.58
CA LEU A 79 5.63 12.92 11.09
C LEU A 79 5.55 12.97 12.62
N VAL A 80 6.64 12.66 13.33
CA VAL A 80 6.70 12.83 14.78
C VAL A 80 6.55 14.30 15.17
N GLU A 81 7.17 15.23 14.45
CA GLU A 81 7.04 16.67 14.70
C GLU A 81 5.61 17.15 14.46
N GLU A 82 4.98 16.72 13.37
CA GLU A 82 3.59 17.07 13.07
C GLU A 82 2.61 16.48 14.11
N LEU A 83 2.74 15.21 14.48
CA LEU A 83 1.92 14.60 15.53
C LEU A 83 2.04 15.37 16.85
N LYS A 84 3.25 15.76 17.26
CA LYS A 84 3.46 16.58 18.47
C LYS A 84 2.83 17.96 18.35
N ALA A 85 2.92 18.58 17.18
CA ALA A 85 2.28 19.87 16.92
C ALA A 85 0.74 19.78 17.01
N LEU A 86 0.15 18.65 16.69
CA LEU A 86 -1.29 18.36 16.87
C LEU A 86 -1.66 18.04 18.34
N GLY A 87 -0.69 17.88 19.25
CA GLY A 87 -0.92 17.57 20.66
C GLY A 87 -0.79 16.08 21.01
N VAL A 88 -0.27 15.25 20.11
CA VAL A 88 0.08 13.85 20.37
C VAL A 88 1.47 13.83 21.02
N GLU A 89 1.51 14.10 22.35
CA GLU A 89 2.77 14.31 23.08
C GLU A 89 3.66 13.06 23.14
N ASP A 90 3.08 11.86 23.09
CA ASP A 90 3.79 10.59 23.12
C ASP A 90 4.27 10.12 21.74
N ALA A 91 4.06 10.93 20.70
CA ALA A 91 4.53 10.59 19.38
C ALA A 91 6.04 10.37 19.34
N MET A 92 6.46 9.24 18.81
CA MET A 92 7.86 8.81 18.76
C MET A 92 8.17 8.02 17.50
N VAL A 93 9.44 7.95 17.17
CA VAL A 93 9.98 6.99 16.19
C VAL A 93 10.92 6.04 16.94
N ASP A 94 10.80 4.75 16.67
CA ASP A 94 11.65 3.74 17.29
C ASP A 94 12.96 3.50 16.52
N GLU A 95 13.77 2.54 16.98
CA GLU A 95 15.07 2.18 16.39
C GLU A 95 14.99 1.53 15.01
N HIS A 96 13.81 1.07 14.61
CA HIS A 96 13.51 0.48 13.31
C HIS A 96 12.72 1.42 12.38
N CYS A 97 12.60 2.71 12.74
CA CYS A 97 11.89 3.74 11.98
C CYS A 97 10.36 3.62 11.99
N TYR A 98 9.75 2.87 12.92
CA TYR A 98 8.30 2.91 13.09
C TYR A 98 7.90 4.15 13.86
N VAL A 99 6.96 4.91 13.32
CA VAL A 99 6.37 6.06 14.02
C VAL A 99 5.13 5.58 14.75
N TYR A 100 5.01 5.93 16.02
CA TYR A 100 3.85 5.64 16.86
C TYR A 100 3.31 6.91 17.50
N GLY A 101 1.99 6.99 17.66
CA GLY A 101 1.30 8.05 18.37
C GLY A 101 -0.04 7.57 18.95
N HIS A 102 -0.54 8.31 19.95
CA HIS A 102 -1.74 7.91 20.66
C HIS A 102 -2.61 9.12 21.01
N LEU A 103 -3.88 9.09 20.61
CA LEU A 103 -4.91 9.99 21.11
C LEU A 103 -5.65 9.31 22.26
N ALA A 104 -5.57 9.91 23.45
CA ALA A 104 -6.32 9.43 24.62
C ALA A 104 -7.82 9.55 24.36
N ALA A 105 -8.59 8.61 24.89
CA ALA A 105 -10.05 8.66 24.82
C ALA A 105 -10.61 9.94 25.43
N THR A 106 -11.72 10.43 24.91
CA THR A 106 -12.50 11.48 25.56
C THR A 106 -13.18 10.94 26.83
N GLU A 107 -13.52 11.84 27.76
CA GLU A 107 -14.11 11.50 29.06
C GLU A 107 -15.33 10.55 28.89
N GLY A 108 -15.29 9.43 29.63
CA GLY A 108 -16.32 8.39 29.60
C GLY A 108 -16.24 7.44 28.39
N ARG A 109 -15.14 7.46 27.62
CA ARG A 109 -14.90 6.56 26.48
C ARG A 109 -13.62 5.71 26.64
N GLU A 110 -13.01 5.71 27.81
CA GLU A 110 -11.74 5.06 28.13
C GLU A 110 -11.79 3.54 27.96
N GLU A 111 -12.99 2.95 28.22
CA GLU A 111 -13.21 1.49 28.12
C GLU A 111 -13.58 1.04 26.70
N ARG A 112 -13.64 1.96 25.74
CA ARG A 112 -13.89 1.58 24.33
C ARG A 112 -12.65 0.88 23.76
N PRO A 113 -12.84 -0.07 22.82
CA PRO A 113 -11.70 -0.70 22.16
C PRO A 113 -10.78 0.35 21.54
N ALA A 114 -9.48 0.24 21.79
CA ALA A 114 -8.49 1.07 21.11
C ALA A 114 -8.45 0.71 19.63
N LEU A 115 -8.58 1.72 18.77
CA LEU A 115 -8.64 1.58 17.34
C LEU A 115 -7.36 2.14 16.69
N GLY A 116 -6.70 1.33 15.86
CA GLY A 116 -5.49 1.72 15.13
C GLY A 116 -5.77 2.17 13.70
N PHE A 117 -4.97 3.14 13.22
CA PHE A 117 -4.85 3.49 11.81
C PHE A 117 -3.38 3.46 11.42
N ILE A 118 -3.06 2.81 10.31
CA ILE A 118 -1.71 2.51 9.88
C ILE A 118 -1.56 2.87 8.40
N ALA A 119 -0.39 3.41 8.03
CA ALA A 119 -0.01 3.68 6.65
C ALA A 119 1.51 3.49 6.51
N HIS A 120 2.02 3.21 5.30
CA HIS A 120 3.46 3.05 5.13
C HIS A 120 4.15 4.31 4.60
N MET A 121 5.44 4.45 4.96
CA MET A 121 6.23 5.63 4.63
C MET A 121 7.06 5.48 3.36
N ASP A 122 7.44 4.26 3.02
CA ASP A 122 8.24 3.98 1.85
C ASP A 122 7.43 4.04 0.56
N THR A 123 8.11 3.98 -0.55
CA THR A 123 7.51 3.91 -1.88
C THR A 123 8.17 2.79 -2.68
N ALA A 124 7.45 2.27 -3.67
CA ALA A 124 7.88 1.21 -4.55
C ALA A 124 9.21 1.50 -5.27
N ASP A 125 9.81 0.46 -5.86
CA ASP A 125 11.06 0.54 -6.63
C ASP A 125 10.87 1.24 -7.98
N TYR A 126 10.57 2.54 -7.91
CA TYR A 126 10.53 3.47 -9.03
C TYR A 126 11.19 4.79 -8.63
N PRO A 127 11.75 5.61 -9.58
CA PRO A 127 12.33 6.89 -9.23
C PRO A 127 11.40 7.78 -8.40
N ALA A 128 11.89 8.22 -7.25
CA ALA A 128 11.16 9.04 -6.27
C ALA A 128 11.89 10.33 -5.89
N GLU A 129 13.05 10.59 -6.49
CA GLU A 129 13.83 11.80 -6.25
C GLU A 129 13.34 12.96 -7.09
N GLY A 130 13.09 14.10 -6.45
CA GLY A 130 12.70 15.34 -7.13
C GLY A 130 11.28 15.27 -7.71
N VAL A 131 10.37 14.66 -7.00
CA VAL A 131 8.94 14.58 -7.37
C VAL A 131 8.38 15.99 -7.63
N LYS A 132 7.77 16.17 -8.81
CA LYS A 132 7.12 17.40 -9.25
C LYS A 132 5.66 17.10 -9.53
N PRO A 133 4.77 17.21 -8.56
CA PRO A 133 3.35 16.95 -8.78
C PRO A 133 2.72 18.05 -9.63
N GLN A 134 1.74 17.68 -10.44
CA GLN A 134 0.88 18.58 -11.18
C GLN A 134 -0.50 18.59 -10.51
N VAL A 135 -1.04 19.76 -10.23
CA VAL A 135 -2.38 19.94 -9.63
C VAL A 135 -3.30 20.53 -10.68
N ILE A 136 -4.29 19.77 -11.11
CA ILE A 136 -5.23 20.12 -12.18
C ILE A 136 -6.62 20.28 -11.56
N ARG A 137 -7.05 21.52 -11.40
CA ARG A 137 -8.36 21.87 -10.87
C ARG A 137 -9.43 21.70 -11.93
N ASP A 138 -10.65 21.38 -11.50
CA ASP A 138 -11.79 21.18 -12.39
C ASP A 138 -11.44 20.27 -13.59
N TYR A 139 -10.76 19.14 -13.28
CA TYR A 139 -10.30 18.20 -14.30
C TYR A 139 -11.43 17.84 -15.26
N ASP A 140 -11.20 17.98 -16.56
CA ASP A 140 -12.24 17.84 -17.58
C ASP A 140 -12.56 16.37 -17.94
N GLY A 141 -11.80 15.41 -17.40
CA GLY A 141 -11.92 13.98 -17.70
C GLY A 141 -11.16 13.56 -18.97
N GLY A 142 -10.34 14.43 -19.54
CA GLY A 142 -9.58 14.20 -20.76
C GLY A 142 -8.13 13.75 -20.53
N ALA A 143 -7.32 13.84 -21.59
CA ALA A 143 -5.92 13.48 -21.54
C ALA A 143 -5.07 14.54 -20.81
N VAL A 144 -4.14 14.10 -19.95
CA VAL A 144 -3.21 14.96 -19.21
C VAL A 144 -1.78 14.67 -19.64
N THR A 145 -1.09 15.69 -20.16
CA THR A 145 0.35 15.60 -20.44
C THR A 145 1.13 15.66 -19.13
N LEU A 146 2.04 14.70 -18.90
CA LEU A 146 2.82 14.61 -17.69
C LEU A 146 4.15 15.36 -17.85
N GLY A 147 4.16 16.65 -17.51
CA GLY A 147 5.32 17.52 -17.63
C GLY A 147 5.97 17.45 -19.01
N ASP A 148 7.30 17.43 -19.02
CA ASP A 148 8.13 17.31 -20.23
C ASP A 148 8.57 15.85 -20.50
N SER A 149 7.96 14.87 -19.86
CA SER A 149 8.36 13.45 -19.96
C SER A 149 8.01 12.80 -21.29
N GLY A 150 7.14 13.42 -22.08
CA GLY A 150 6.55 12.85 -23.31
C GLY A 150 5.46 11.81 -23.03
N LYS A 151 5.10 11.58 -21.76
CA LYS A 151 4.01 10.67 -21.38
C LYS A 151 2.68 11.43 -21.26
N THR A 152 1.60 10.73 -21.51
CA THR A 152 0.23 11.27 -21.40
C THR A 152 -0.63 10.26 -20.65
N LEU A 153 -1.32 10.72 -19.63
CA LEU A 153 -2.34 9.98 -18.90
C LEU A 153 -3.66 10.15 -19.64
N THR A 154 -4.24 9.08 -20.15
CA THR A 154 -5.44 9.17 -21.02
C THR A 154 -6.55 8.24 -20.57
N PRO A 155 -7.85 8.64 -20.75
CA PRO A 155 -8.98 7.76 -20.42
C PRO A 155 -9.04 6.48 -21.26
N GLU A 156 -8.45 6.44 -22.45
CA GLU A 156 -8.37 5.24 -23.29
C GLU A 156 -7.46 4.18 -22.66
N GLN A 157 -6.40 4.62 -21.97
CA GLN A 157 -5.47 3.74 -21.25
C GLN A 157 -5.95 3.48 -19.82
N PHE A 158 -6.54 4.48 -19.18
CA PHE A 158 -6.98 4.48 -17.80
C PHE A 158 -8.44 4.95 -17.69
N PRO A 159 -9.42 4.06 -17.89
CA PRO A 159 -10.85 4.42 -17.98
C PRO A 159 -11.43 5.15 -16.77
N HIS A 160 -10.90 4.89 -15.55
CA HIS A 160 -11.32 5.53 -14.31
C HIS A 160 -11.18 7.07 -14.35
N LEU A 161 -10.28 7.61 -15.18
CA LEU A 161 -10.09 9.06 -15.31
C LEU A 161 -11.37 9.80 -15.70
N ALA A 162 -12.25 9.17 -16.47
CA ALA A 162 -13.53 9.76 -16.83
C ALA A 162 -14.45 10.02 -15.63
N GLU A 163 -14.31 9.22 -14.57
CA GLU A 163 -15.08 9.33 -13.33
C GLU A 163 -14.55 10.41 -12.39
N LEU A 164 -13.30 10.86 -12.63
CA LEU A 164 -12.65 11.90 -11.84
C LEU A 164 -12.96 13.33 -12.35
N LYS A 165 -13.77 13.45 -13.40
CA LYS A 165 -14.15 14.73 -13.97
C LYS A 165 -14.76 15.68 -12.93
N GLY A 166 -14.32 16.95 -12.97
CA GLY A 166 -14.77 18.01 -12.05
C GLY A 166 -14.05 18.02 -10.71
N ARG A 167 -13.09 17.08 -10.49
CA ARG A 167 -12.28 17.02 -9.28
C ARG A 167 -10.93 17.70 -9.47
N THR A 168 -10.22 17.89 -8.38
CA THR A 168 -8.84 18.38 -8.37
C THR A 168 -7.91 17.17 -8.49
N LEU A 169 -7.44 16.90 -9.71
CA LEU A 169 -6.54 15.79 -10.00
C LEU A 169 -5.09 16.16 -9.67
N ILE A 170 -4.39 15.30 -8.95
CA ILE A 170 -2.97 15.41 -8.63
C ILE A 170 -2.26 14.27 -9.35
N THR A 171 -1.24 14.60 -10.16
CA THR A 171 -0.46 13.64 -10.95
C THR A 171 1.04 13.87 -10.75
N THR A 172 1.84 12.98 -11.30
CA THR A 172 3.30 13.17 -11.45
C THR A 172 3.59 14.05 -12.68
N ALA A 173 4.86 14.47 -12.82
CA ALA A 173 5.39 15.02 -14.07
C ALA A 173 5.89 13.92 -15.04
N GLY A 174 5.62 12.66 -14.78
CA GLY A 174 5.90 11.52 -15.65
C GLY A 174 7.33 10.96 -15.58
N ASN A 175 8.20 11.51 -14.76
CA ASN A 175 9.59 11.04 -14.57
C ASN A 175 9.79 10.28 -13.25
N THR A 176 8.89 10.48 -12.30
CA THR A 176 8.88 9.83 -10.99
C THR A 176 7.50 9.23 -10.73
N LEU A 177 7.36 8.43 -9.67
CA LEU A 177 6.06 8.21 -9.05
C LEU A 177 5.58 9.49 -8.33
N LEU A 178 4.34 9.50 -7.84
CA LEU A 178 3.78 10.58 -7.00
C LEU A 178 4.06 10.32 -5.52
N GLY A 179 4.02 9.06 -5.11
CA GLY A 179 4.10 8.61 -3.73
C GLY A 179 2.77 8.74 -2.99
N ALA A 180 1.64 8.72 -3.71
CA ALA A 180 0.33 8.63 -3.09
C ALA A 180 0.18 7.30 -2.36
N ASP A 181 0.76 6.26 -2.88
CA ASP A 181 0.98 4.99 -2.22
C ASP A 181 2.30 5.07 -1.42
N ASP A 182 2.28 5.18 -0.06
CA ASP A 182 1.06 5.34 0.76
C ASP A 182 1.10 6.63 1.59
N LYS A 183 1.76 7.68 1.08
CA LYS A 183 1.78 9.00 1.74
C LYS A 183 0.41 9.69 1.73
N ALA A 184 -0.54 9.22 0.89
CA ALA A 184 -1.92 9.66 0.96
C ALA A 184 -2.58 9.15 2.25
N GLY A 185 -2.44 7.88 2.58
CA GLY A 185 -2.93 7.31 3.83
C GLY A 185 -2.34 8.01 5.06
N ILE A 186 -1.04 8.33 5.03
CA ILE A 186 -0.41 9.14 6.10
C ILE A 186 -1.12 10.50 6.22
N ALA A 187 -1.30 11.21 5.10
CA ALA A 187 -1.94 12.53 5.09
C ALA A 187 -3.38 12.48 5.58
N GLU A 188 -4.11 11.44 5.23
CA GLU A 188 -5.50 11.20 5.62
C GLU A 188 -5.62 10.92 7.12
N ILE A 189 -4.79 10.06 7.67
CA ILE A 189 -4.75 9.74 9.10
C ILE A 189 -4.44 11.01 9.92
N LEU A 190 -3.42 11.77 9.54
CA LEU A 190 -3.05 13.00 10.25
C LEU A 190 -4.14 14.07 10.15
N THR A 191 -4.78 14.21 8.99
CA THR A 191 -5.86 15.16 8.80
C THR A 191 -7.10 14.77 9.61
N ALA A 192 -7.43 13.47 9.67
CA ALA A 192 -8.52 12.97 10.50
C ALA A 192 -8.24 13.23 12.00
N CYS A 193 -7.01 12.97 12.46
CA CYS A 193 -6.60 13.25 13.84
C CYS A 193 -6.71 14.75 14.17
N GLU A 194 -6.27 15.64 13.30
CA GLU A 194 -6.39 17.08 13.47
C GLU A 194 -7.86 17.50 13.59
N GLN A 195 -8.72 17.07 12.67
CA GLN A 195 -10.15 17.38 12.68
C GLN A 195 -10.84 16.81 13.92
N LEU A 196 -10.47 15.59 14.36
CA LEU A 196 -11.01 14.97 15.56
C LEU A 196 -10.68 15.82 16.81
N LEU A 197 -9.43 16.24 16.96
CA LEU A 197 -8.97 17.08 18.07
C LEU A 197 -9.62 18.48 18.04
N GLN A 198 -9.72 19.10 16.87
CA GLN A 198 -10.35 20.41 16.71
C GLN A 198 -11.85 20.40 16.99
N SER A 199 -12.53 19.34 16.58
CA SER A 199 -13.99 19.21 16.81
C SER A 199 -14.35 18.89 18.26
N GLY A 200 -13.44 18.23 19.00
CA GLY A 200 -13.73 17.69 20.32
C GLY A 200 -14.80 16.60 20.32
N ALA A 201 -15.01 15.93 19.19
CA ALA A 201 -15.98 14.85 19.07
C ALA A 201 -15.62 13.68 20.00
N PRO A 202 -16.61 13.04 20.65
CA PRO A 202 -16.37 11.89 21.53
C PRO A 202 -15.70 10.73 20.77
N HIS A 203 -14.63 10.18 21.33
CA HIS A 203 -13.93 9.02 20.76
C HIS A 203 -13.28 8.15 21.84
N GLY A 204 -13.13 6.85 21.53
CA GLY A 204 -12.29 5.94 22.31
C GLY A 204 -10.79 6.21 22.07
N PRO A 205 -9.89 5.38 22.63
CA PRO A 205 -8.46 5.52 22.34
C PRO A 205 -8.19 5.28 20.85
N VAL A 206 -7.44 6.21 20.21
CA VAL A 206 -7.01 6.07 18.80
C VAL A 206 -5.49 5.89 18.77
N LYS A 207 -5.02 4.89 18.08
CA LYS A 207 -3.62 4.56 17.88
C LYS A 207 -3.22 4.86 16.46
N ILE A 208 -2.04 5.42 16.27
CA ILE A 208 -1.50 5.83 14.97
C ILE A 208 -0.16 5.15 14.80
N ALA A 209 0.08 4.53 13.65
CA ALA A 209 1.40 4.04 13.31
C ALA A 209 1.73 4.29 11.84
N PHE A 210 3.01 4.57 11.56
CA PHE A 210 3.54 4.62 10.20
C PHE A 210 4.71 3.65 10.09
N THR A 211 4.63 2.75 9.10
CA THR A 211 5.56 1.64 8.91
C THR A 211 6.61 1.96 7.85
N PRO A 212 7.85 1.48 7.98
CA PRO A 212 8.84 1.46 6.89
C PRO A 212 8.70 0.18 6.08
N ASP A 213 9.29 0.14 4.87
CA ASP A 213 9.61 -1.08 4.10
C ASP A 213 8.42 -2.01 3.77
N GLU A 214 7.21 -1.47 3.64
CA GLU A 214 6.03 -2.23 3.20
C GLU A 214 6.21 -2.79 1.81
N GLU A 215 6.67 -1.98 0.87
CA GLU A 215 6.80 -2.27 -0.56
C GLU A 215 7.82 -3.38 -0.90
N VAL A 216 8.67 -3.72 0.07
CA VAL A 216 9.57 -4.88 0.01
C VAL A 216 9.10 -6.04 0.90
N GLY A 217 7.86 -5.94 1.45
CA GLY A 217 7.22 -6.96 2.25
C GLY A 217 7.77 -7.11 3.68
N GLU A 218 8.48 -6.13 4.19
CA GLU A 218 9.12 -6.16 5.52
C GLU A 218 8.45 -5.21 6.53
N GLY A 219 7.39 -4.48 6.12
CA GLY A 219 6.74 -3.43 6.92
C GLY A 219 6.20 -3.88 8.28
N ALA A 220 5.85 -5.15 8.46
CA ALA A 220 5.40 -5.67 9.75
C ALA A 220 6.51 -6.36 10.56
N ASP A 221 7.76 -6.49 10.07
CA ASP A 221 8.79 -7.35 10.66
C ASP A 221 9.17 -6.98 12.10
N HIS A 222 9.23 -5.69 12.40
CA HIS A 222 9.58 -5.16 13.71
C HIS A 222 8.43 -4.40 14.39
N PHE A 223 7.20 -4.50 13.86
CA PHE A 223 6.06 -3.81 14.43
C PHE A 223 5.73 -4.33 15.83
N ASP A 224 5.72 -3.44 16.82
CA ASP A 224 5.40 -3.80 18.21
C ASP A 224 3.88 -3.81 18.44
N VAL A 225 3.21 -4.91 18.05
CA VAL A 225 1.76 -5.08 18.23
C VAL A 225 1.35 -4.92 19.71
N PRO A 226 2.05 -5.55 20.71
CA PRO A 226 1.72 -5.34 22.11
C PRO A 226 1.89 -3.90 22.58
N GLY A 227 2.96 -3.22 22.19
CA GLY A 227 3.22 -1.81 22.54
C GLY A 227 2.27 -0.85 21.85
N PHE A 228 1.90 -1.11 20.60
CA PHE A 228 0.88 -0.36 19.87
C PHE A 228 -0.46 -0.40 20.60
N GLY A 229 -0.85 -1.56 21.13
CA GLY A 229 -1.95 -1.71 22.05
C GLY A 229 -3.33 -1.39 21.47
N ALA A 230 -3.52 -1.49 20.16
CA ALA A 230 -4.83 -1.43 19.52
C ALA A 230 -5.52 -2.80 19.59
N ALA A 231 -6.84 -2.80 19.80
CA ALA A 231 -7.65 -4.02 19.73
C ALA A 231 -7.91 -4.44 18.29
N TYR A 232 -8.04 -3.47 17.41
CA TYR A 232 -8.28 -3.58 15.97
C TYR A 232 -7.58 -2.44 15.26
N ALA A 233 -7.25 -2.62 13.98
CA ALA A 233 -6.71 -1.54 13.17
C ALA A 233 -7.27 -1.58 11.74
N TYR A 234 -6.99 -0.52 10.99
CA TYR A 234 -7.17 -0.42 9.55
C TYR A 234 -5.88 0.12 8.94
N THR A 235 -5.39 -0.47 7.87
CA THR A 235 -4.40 0.17 7.01
C THR A 235 -5.12 1.06 6.01
N MET A 236 -4.57 2.26 5.79
CA MET A 236 -5.01 3.18 4.73
C MET A 236 -4.08 3.01 3.54
N ASP A 237 -4.17 1.87 2.85
CA ASP A 237 -3.19 1.40 1.88
C ASP A 237 -3.89 0.68 0.69
N GLY A 238 -5.17 1.00 0.47
CA GLY A 238 -5.94 0.51 -0.65
C GLY A 238 -5.96 1.48 -1.84
N GLY A 239 -6.63 1.08 -2.91
CA GLY A 239 -6.77 1.87 -4.12
C GLY A 239 -7.87 2.92 -4.04
N GLU A 240 -8.90 2.76 -4.84
CA GLU A 240 -10.01 3.71 -4.97
C GLU A 240 -10.76 3.91 -3.65
N VAL A 241 -11.17 5.15 -3.37
CA VAL A 241 -11.94 5.47 -2.17
C VAL A 241 -13.26 4.68 -2.12
N GLY A 242 -13.51 4.00 -1.00
CA GLY A 242 -14.61 3.06 -0.84
C GLY A 242 -14.22 1.60 -1.01
N GLU A 243 -12.98 1.33 -1.44
CA GLU A 243 -12.40 -0.01 -1.39
C GLU A 243 -12.28 -0.49 0.06
N ILE A 244 -12.72 -1.73 0.30
CA ILE A 244 -12.54 -2.44 1.56
C ILE A 244 -11.93 -3.80 1.22
N SER A 245 -10.67 -4.00 1.59
CA SER A 245 -9.96 -5.24 1.35
C SER A 245 -9.65 -5.96 2.66
N TYR A 246 -10.11 -7.19 2.77
CA TYR A 246 -9.88 -8.09 3.91
C TYR A 246 -9.59 -9.51 3.48
N GLU A 247 -9.28 -9.67 2.20
CA GLU A 247 -8.77 -10.88 1.58
C GLU A 247 -7.51 -10.55 0.78
N ASN A 248 -6.51 -11.41 0.88
CA ASN A 248 -5.30 -11.33 0.08
C ASN A 248 -4.84 -12.74 -0.30
N PHE A 249 -3.86 -12.86 -1.18
CA PHE A 249 -3.30 -14.16 -1.50
C PHE A 249 -2.65 -14.84 -0.30
N ASN A 250 -2.71 -16.18 -0.25
CA ASN A 250 -1.67 -16.98 0.37
C ASN A 250 -0.49 -17.03 -0.61
N ALA A 251 0.73 -16.94 -0.10
CA ALA A 251 1.92 -16.73 -0.90
C ALA A 251 3.09 -17.63 -0.48
N ALA A 252 3.76 -18.20 -1.46
CA ALA A 252 5.02 -18.89 -1.27
C ALA A 252 5.98 -18.62 -2.43
N SER A 253 7.27 -18.71 -2.14
CA SER A 253 8.33 -18.87 -3.13
C SER A 253 8.67 -20.35 -3.31
N ALA A 254 8.96 -20.77 -4.54
CA ALA A 254 9.41 -22.09 -4.86
C ALA A 254 10.66 -22.02 -5.74
N VAL A 255 11.74 -22.60 -5.28
CA VAL A 255 13.04 -22.58 -5.98
C VAL A 255 13.49 -23.99 -6.27
N PHE A 256 13.53 -24.35 -7.56
CA PHE A 256 14.19 -25.55 -8.00
C PHE A 256 15.67 -25.31 -8.25
N ARG A 257 16.52 -26.10 -7.61
CA ARG A 257 17.95 -26.18 -7.87
C ARG A 257 18.23 -27.49 -8.57
N ILE A 258 18.79 -27.41 -9.78
CA ILE A 258 18.97 -28.55 -10.67
C ILE A 258 20.47 -28.69 -10.94
N THR A 259 21.03 -29.87 -10.64
CA THR A 259 22.38 -30.25 -11.05
C THR A 259 22.29 -31.34 -12.11
N GLY A 260 22.76 -31.04 -13.29
CA GLY A 260 22.82 -31.97 -14.42
C GLY A 260 24.12 -32.76 -14.50
N VAL A 261 24.29 -33.47 -15.60
CA VAL A 261 25.53 -34.17 -15.96
C VAL A 261 26.09 -33.53 -17.24
N SER A 262 27.11 -32.70 -17.10
CA SER A 262 27.75 -32.02 -18.24
C SER A 262 28.93 -32.82 -18.77
N VAL A 263 28.89 -33.11 -20.06
CA VAL A 263 29.97 -33.74 -20.80
C VAL A 263 30.13 -33.08 -22.18
N HIS A 264 31.19 -33.42 -22.92
CA HIS A 264 31.38 -32.86 -24.26
C HIS A 264 30.21 -33.25 -25.18
N PRO A 265 29.57 -32.29 -25.89
CA PRO A 265 28.39 -32.59 -26.74
C PRO A 265 28.60 -33.69 -27.76
N GLY A 266 29.74 -33.82 -28.34
CA GLY A 266 30.07 -34.86 -29.30
C GLY A 266 30.10 -36.28 -28.72
N SER A 267 30.18 -36.46 -27.39
CA SER A 267 30.19 -37.74 -26.69
C SER A 267 29.05 -37.83 -25.64
N ALA A 268 28.03 -37.00 -25.79
CA ALA A 268 26.99 -36.83 -24.81
C ALA A 268 25.87 -37.88 -24.82
N LYS A 269 25.82 -38.76 -25.85
CA LYS A 269 24.77 -39.76 -26.01
C LYS A 269 24.70 -40.65 -24.77
N ASP A 270 23.49 -40.77 -24.22
CA ASP A 270 23.14 -41.59 -23.07
C ASP A 270 23.92 -41.25 -21.77
N THR A 271 24.58 -40.08 -21.73
CA THR A 271 25.39 -39.64 -20.59
C THR A 271 25.01 -38.25 -20.10
N MET A 272 24.84 -37.30 -21.04
CA MET A 272 24.53 -35.92 -20.67
C MET A 272 23.12 -35.79 -20.13
N VAL A 273 22.97 -35.09 -19.02
CA VAL A 273 21.69 -34.59 -18.51
C VAL A 273 21.80 -33.06 -18.39
N ASN A 274 21.14 -32.35 -19.29
CA ASN A 274 21.21 -30.89 -19.37
C ASN A 274 20.27 -30.24 -18.38
N ALA A 275 20.80 -29.52 -17.39
CA ALA A 275 20.02 -28.91 -16.32
C ALA A 275 18.99 -27.88 -16.82
N LEU A 276 19.31 -27.08 -17.85
CA LEU A 276 18.36 -26.14 -18.45
C LEU A 276 17.16 -26.86 -19.11
N LYS A 277 17.38 -28.01 -19.74
CA LYS A 277 16.29 -28.81 -20.32
C LYS A 277 15.37 -29.38 -19.24
N LEU A 278 15.95 -29.77 -18.09
CA LEU A 278 15.17 -30.23 -16.95
C LEU A 278 14.34 -29.08 -16.40
N ALA A 279 14.86 -27.85 -16.31
CA ALA A 279 14.10 -26.68 -15.89
C ALA A 279 12.91 -26.41 -16.81
N CYS A 280 13.10 -26.45 -18.13
CA CYS A 280 12.00 -26.31 -19.10
C CYS A 280 10.97 -27.47 -19.00
N GLU A 281 11.42 -28.68 -18.64
CA GLU A 281 10.52 -29.82 -18.46
C GLU A 281 9.68 -29.65 -17.17
N ILE A 282 10.28 -29.16 -16.09
CA ILE A 282 9.57 -28.82 -14.84
C ILE A 282 8.46 -27.82 -15.13
N ASP A 283 8.75 -26.74 -15.85
CA ASP A 283 7.77 -25.74 -16.23
C ASP A 283 6.62 -26.36 -17.05
N GLY A 284 6.96 -27.21 -18.03
CA GLY A 284 5.98 -27.91 -18.85
C GLY A 284 5.11 -28.92 -18.09
N MET A 285 5.42 -29.26 -16.85
CA MET A 285 4.60 -30.11 -15.97
C MET A 285 3.55 -29.32 -15.17
N LEU A 286 3.65 -27.98 -15.13
CA LEU A 286 2.70 -27.14 -14.45
C LEU A 286 1.50 -26.79 -15.35
N PRO A 287 0.34 -26.45 -14.78
CA PRO A 287 -0.84 -26.05 -15.54
C PRO A 287 -0.57 -24.80 -16.37
N PRO A 288 -0.61 -24.85 -17.72
CA PRO A 288 -0.13 -23.76 -18.58
C PRO A 288 -1.01 -22.51 -18.59
N ARG A 289 -2.21 -22.57 -17.99
CA ARG A 289 -3.12 -21.43 -17.89
C ARG A 289 -3.25 -20.87 -16.48
N GLU A 290 -2.61 -21.48 -15.51
CA GLU A 290 -2.58 -21.00 -14.12
C GLU A 290 -1.35 -20.10 -13.92
N VAL A 291 -1.30 -19.01 -14.69
CA VAL A 291 -0.24 -18.01 -14.76
C VAL A 291 -0.86 -16.61 -14.65
N PRO A 292 -0.13 -15.58 -14.21
CA PRO A 292 -0.68 -14.23 -14.06
C PRO A 292 -1.37 -13.70 -15.32
N GLU A 293 -0.84 -14.02 -16.51
CA GLU A 293 -1.37 -13.57 -17.81
C GLU A 293 -2.74 -14.15 -18.16
N HIS A 294 -3.22 -15.14 -17.41
CA HIS A 294 -4.47 -15.84 -17.68
C HIS A 294 -5.39 -15.97 -16.46
N THR A 295 -5.08 -15.30 -15.36
CA THR A 295 -5.83 -15.38 -14.10
C THR A 295 -6.28 -14.01 -13.62
N GLU A 296 -7.46 -13.94 -13.03
CA GLU A 296 -8.06 -12.73 -12.47
C GLU A 296 -8.75 -12.99 -11.12
N GLY A 297 -9.15 -11.94 -10.44
CA GLY A 297 -9.88 -12.02 -9.17
C GLY A 297 -9.16 -12.93 -8.16
N ARG A 298 -9.88 -13.95 -7.66
CA ARG A 298 -9.36 -14.91 -6.67
C ARG A 298 -8.64 -16.12 -7.26
N GLU A 299 -8.42 -16.15 -8.56
CA GLU A 299 -7.72 -17.27 -9.22
C GLU A 299 -6.23 -17.25 -8.90
N GLY A 300 -5.73 -18.39 -8.42
CA GLY A 300 -4.33 -18.57 -8.08
C GLY A 300 -3.47 -18.93 -9.30
N PHE A 301 -2.14 -18.82 -9.15
CA PHE A 301 -1.20 -19.02 -10.23
C PHE A 301 0.17 -19.55 -9.77
N PHE A 302 0.94 -20.04 -10.74
CA PHE A 302 2.39 -20.22 -10.68
C PHE A 302 3.02 -19.18 -11.61
N HIS A 303 3.80 -18.25 -11.08
CA HIS A 303 4.53 -17.30 -11.90
C HIS A 303 6.00 -17.69 -11.95
N MET A 304 6.52 -17.99 -13.13
CA MET A 304 7.96 -18.15 -13.32
C MET A 304 8.61 -16.77 -13.22
N ASP A 305 9.29 -16.52 -12.12
CA ASP A 305 9.94 -15.24 -11.84
C ASP A 305 11.36 -15.18 -12.44
N ALA A 306 12.12 -16.28 -12.34
CA ALA A 306 13.46 -16.35 -12.89
C ALA A 306 13.84 -17.75 -13.36
N LEU A 307 14.61 -17.80 -14.44
CA LEU A 307 15.32 -18.99 -14.91
C LEU A 307 16.74 -18.62 -15.29
N SER A 308 17.73 -19.28 -14.68
CA SER A 308 19.13 -19.08 -14.96
C SER A 308 19.90 -20.40 -14.94
N GLY A 309 21.08 -20.44 -15.60
CA GLY A 309 21.95 -21.59 -15.56
C GLY A 309 22.57 -22.01 -16.90
N ASP A 310 23.10 -23.23 -16.94
CA ASP A 310 23.75 -23.86 -18.08
C ASP A 310 23.48 -25.37 -18.13
N THR A 311 24.29 -26.13 -18.87
CA THR A 311 24.17 -27.58 -18.95
C THR A 311 24.42 -28.27 -17.61
N ALA A 312 25.31 -27.73 -16.78
CA ALA A 312 25.74 -28.37 -15.54
C ALA A 312 24.78 -28.05 -14.37
N ALA A 313 24.26 -26.83 -14.29
CA ALA A 313 23.39 -26.40 -13.23
C ALA A 313 22.34 -25.40 -13.72
N ALA A 314 21.14 -25.44 -13.14
CA ALA A 314 20.10 -24.47 -13.40
C ALA A 314 19.35 -24.12 -12.11
N ARG A 315 18.80 -22.91 -12.06
CA ARG A 315 17.93 -22.41 -11.00
C ARG A 315 16.67 -21.88 -11.64
N LEU A 316 15.52 -22.35 -11.15
CA LEU A 316 14.20 -21.98 -11.62
C LEU A 316 13.39 -21.52 -10.42
N GLU A 317 12.84 -20.32 -10.49
CA GLU A 317 12.15 -19.65 -9.39
C GLU A 317 10.70 -19.36 -9.75
N TYR A 318 9.80 -19.69 -8.81
CA TYR A 318 8.38 -19.43 -8.92
C TYR A 318 7.85 -18.63 -7.75
N ILE A 319 6.93 -17.74 -8.04
CA ILE A 319 5.98 -17.17 -7.10
C ILE A 319 4.69 -18.00 -7.18
N VAL A 320 4.22 -18.51 -6.04
CA VAL A 320 3.00 -19.31 -5.94
C VAL A 320 1.96 -18.54 -5.16
N ARG A 321 0.77 -18.37 -5.71
CA ARG A 321 -0.33 -17.60 -5.12
C ARG A 321 -1.66 -18.34 -5.22
N ASP A 322 -2.49 -18.24 -4.20
CA ASP A 322 -3.92 -18.59 -4.24
C ASP A 322 -4.64 -17.95 -3.06
N HIS A 323 -5.86 -17.43 -3.25
CA HIS A 323 -6.68 -16.92 -2.15
C HIS A 323 -7.20 -18.05 -1.26
N ASP A 324 -7.52 -19.20 -1.85
CA ASP A 324 -8.00 -20.36 -1.13
C ASP A 324 -6.84 -21.14 -0.52
N ARG A 325 -6.89 -21.39 0.80
CA ARG A 325 -5.82 -22.07 1.54
C ARG A 325 -5.63 -23.53 1.07
N GLU A 326 -6.71 -24.25 0.79
CA GLU A 326 -6.62 -25.65 0.38
C GLU A 326 -6.00 -25.76 -1.03
N LYS A 327 -6.40 -24.87 -1.95
CA LYS A 327 -5.81 -24.79 -3.29
C LYS A 327 -4.34 -24.37 -3.22
N PHE A 328 -4.00 -23.43 -2.37
CA PHE A 328 -2.61 -23.02 -2.14
C PHE A 328 -1.73 -24.19 -1.68
N GLU A 329 -2.20 -24.98 -0.71
CA GLU A 329 -1.48 -26.17 -0.27
C GLU A 329 -1.39 -27.23 -1.40
N ALA A 330 -2.48 -27.41 -2.16
CA ALA A 330 -2.47 -28.31 -3.31
C ALA A 330 -1.46 -27.90 -4.38
N ARG A 331 -1.26 -26.58 -4.62
CA ARG A 331 -0.22 -26.08 -5.52
C ARG A 331 1.18 -26.45 -5.04
N LYS A 332 1.46 -26.33 -3.76
CA LYS A 332 2.74 -26.73 -3.17
C LYS A 332 2.96 -28.24 -3.27
N GLU A 333 1.92 -29.04 -3.06
CA GLU A 333 1.98 -30.49 -3.25
C GLU A 333 2.24 -30.88 -4.72
N LEU A 334 1.66 -30.16 -5.69
CA LEU A 334 1.97 -30.36 -7.11
C LEU A 334 3.47 -30.15 -7.37
N LEU A 335 4.07 -29.08 -6.85
CA LEU A 335 5.51 -28.82 -7.01
C LEU A 335 6.38 -29.92 -6.38
N ARG A 336 6.00 -30.44 -5.20
CA ARG A 336 6.68 -31.59 -4.57
C ARG A 336 6.53 -32.85 -5.44
N GLY A 337 5.35 -33.03 -6.05
CA GLY A 337 5.12 -34.12 -7.01
C GLY A 337 6.01 -34.02 -8.24
N VAL A 338 6.21 -32.79 -8.76
CA VAL A 338 7.12 -32.52 -9.88
C VAL A 338 8.58 -32.83 -9.50
N GLU A 339 9.06 -32.36 -8.34
CA GLU A 339 10.40 -32.68 -7.83
C GLU A 339 10.63 -34.21 -7.79
N LYS A 340 9.67 -34.93 -7.19
CA LYS A 340 9.73 -36.38 -7.08
C LYS A 340 9.79 -37.06 -8.45
N ALA A 341 8.91 -36.67 -9.37
CA ALA A 341 8.85 -37.24 -10.72
C ALA A 341 10.14 -36.99 -11.50
N MET A 342 10.70 -35.80 -11.40
CA MET A 342 11.98 -35.44 -12.05
C MET A 342 13.14 -36.24 -11.47
N THR A 343 13.21 -36.39 -10.16
CA THR A 343 14.23 -37.19 -9.46
C THR A 343 14.16 -38.67 -9.89
N GLU A 344 12.97 -39.23 -9.98
CA GLU A 344 12.77 -40.61 -10.44
C GLU A 344 13.15 -40.79 -11.92
N LYS A 345 12.80 -39.84 -12.78
CA LYS A 345 13.09 -39.89 -14.21
C LYS A 345 14.56 -39.69 -14.53
N TYR A 346 15.28 -38.87 -13.76
CA TYR A 346 16.67 -38.52 -13.98
C TYR A 346 17.57 -38.86 -12.80
N PRO A 347 17.80 -40.15 -12.48
CA PRO A 347 18.46 -40.57 -11.28
C PRO A 347 19.95 -40.15 -11.18
N THR A 348 20.55 -39.72 -12.30
CA THR A 348 21.93 -39.21 -12.35
C THR A 348 22.01 -37.67 -12.16
N ALA A 349 20.89 -36.98 -12.26
CA ALA A 349 20.78 -35.56 -11.93
C ALA A 349 20.31 -35.37 -10.50
N ARG A 350 20.47 -34.16 -9.98
CA ARG A 350 19.91 -33.76 -8.69
C ARG A 350 18.90 -32.66 -8.93
N VAL A 351 17.66 -32.87 -8.48
CA VAL A 351 16.60 -31.85 -8.50
C VAL A 351 16.12 -31.65 -7.08
N GLU A 352 16.21 -30.42 -6.60
CA GLU A 352 15.87 -30.05 -5.23
C GLU A 352 14.91 -28.87 -5.25
N LEU A 353 13.79 -29.00 -4.53
CA LEU A 353 12.80 -27.95 -4.35
C LEU A 353 12.93 -27.33 -2.95
N ALA A 354 13.09 -26.03 -2.89
CA ALA A 354 12.92 -25.25 -1.68
C ALA A 354 11.60 -24.47 -1.75
N LEU A 355 10.71 -24.72 -0.81
CA LEU A 355 9.45 -23.99 -0.63
C LEU A 355 9.53 -23.15 0.63
N LYS A 356 9.14 -21.86 0.52
CA LYS A 356 9.07 -20.95 1.66
C LYS A 356 7.76 -20.17 1.58
N ASP A 357 6.89 -20.34 2.56
CA ASP A 357 5.69 -19.52 2.71
C ASP A 357 6.09 -18.10 3.12
N SER A 358 5.44 -17.10 2.52
CA SER A 358 5.73 -15.68 2.75
C SER A 358 4.66 -15.04 3.64
N TYR A 359 3.40 -15.18 3.27
CA TYR A 359 2.25 -14.68 4.02
C TYR A 359 0.98 -15.47 3.68
N TYR A 360 -0.08 -15.23 4.44
CA TYR A 360 -1.35 -15.94 4.29
C TYR A 360 -2.51 -14.95 4.14
N ASN A 361 -3.64 -15.44 3.63
CA ASN A 361 -4.87 -14.68 3.49
C ASN A 361 -5.40 -14.24 4.86
N MET A 362 -5.49 -12.92 5.08
CA MET A 362 -5.95 -12.35 6.35
C MET A 362 -7.41 -12.65 6.66
N LEU A 363 -8.22 -13.09 5.70
CA LEU A 363 -9.63 -13.45 5.92
C LEU A 363 -9.81 -14.40 7.10
N GLU A 364 -8.88 -15.35 7.30
CA GLU A 364 -8.96 -16.30 8.42
C GLU A 364 -8.94 -15.58 9.78
N GLN A 365 -8.19 -14.47 9.88
CA GLN A 365 -8.06 -13.66 11.08
C GLN A 365 -9.16 -12.60 11.19
N ILE A 366 -9.70 -12.12 10.07
CA ILE A 366 -10.76 -11.11 10.04
C ILE A 366 -12.14 -11.73 10.31
N ARG A 367 -12.39 -12.98 9.92
CA ARG A 367 -13.69 -13.66 10.13
C ARG A 367 -14.26 -13.55 11.54
N PRO A 368 -13.48 -13.69 12.63
CA PRO A 368 -13.99 -13.49 13.98
C PRO A 368 -14.38 -12.03 14.29
N CYS A 369 -13.95 -11.08 13.46
CA CYS A 369 -14.04 -9.63 13.67
C CYS A 369 -14.75 -8.92 12.50
N MET A 370 -15.74 -9.56 11.85
CA MET A 370 -16.44 -8.99 10.68
C MET A 370 -17.11 -7.64 10.95
N HIS A 371 -17.30 -7.27 12.22
CA HIS A 371 -17.75 -5.92 12.57
C HIS A 371 -16.81 -4.81 12.07
N LEU A 372 -15.53 -5.10 11.83
CA LEU A 372 -14.58 -4.18 11.18
C LEU A 372 -15.07 -3.81 9.79
N ILE A 373 -15.45 -4.82 9.01
CA ILE A 373 -15.94 -4.65 7.64
C ILE A 373 -17.30 -3.97 7.63
N ASP A 374 -18.22 -4.38 8.52
CA ASP A 374 -19.54 -3.77 8.64
C ASP A 374 -19.45 -2.29 9.05
N ASN A 375 -18.51 -1.93 9.91
CA ASN A 375 -18.28 -0.54 10.33
C ASN A 375 -17.63 0.27 9.18
N ALA A 376 -16.68 -0.28 8.45
CA ALA A 376 -16.11 0.37 7.27
C ALA A 376 -17.20 0.67 6.20
N LYS A 377 -18.08 -0.30 5.91
CA LYS A 377 -19.22 -0.11 4.99
C LYS A 377 -20.14 1.04 5.45
N LYS A 378 -20.55 1.03 6.72
CA LYS A 378 -21.37 2.11 7.30
C LYS A 378 -20.68 3.47 7.25
N ALA A 379 -19.37 3.49 7.47
CA ALA A 379 -18.58 4.71 7.40
C ALA A 379 -18.52 5.29 5.98
N CYS A 380 -18.34 4.43 4.97
CA CYS A 380 -18.44 4.81 3.55
C CYS A 380 -19.83 5.36 3.22
N GLU A 381 -20.90 4.66 3.62
CA GLU A 381 -22.28 5.11 3.40
C GLU A 381 -22.55 6.48 4.05
N ALA A 382 -22.05 6.69 5.27
CA ALA A 382 -22.19 7.97 5.97
C ALA A 382 -21.41 9.12 5.27
N ALA A 383 -20.28 8.80 4.65
CA ALA A 383 -19.50 9.74 3.83
C ALA A 383 -20.09 9.96 2.42
N GLY A 384 -21.17 9.24 2.07
CA GLY A 384 -21.76 9.28 0.73
C GLY A 384 -20.88 8.61 -0.34
N VAL A 385 -20.01 7.69 0.06
CA VAL A 385 -19.13 6.91 -0.80
C VAL A 385 -19.72 5.52 -1.02
N GLN A 386 -19.78 5.08 -2.26
CA GLN A 386 -20.18 3.70 -2.57
C GLN A 386 -19.00 2.78 -2.22
N TRP A 387 -19.21 1.85 -1.29
CA TRP A 387 -18.21 0.87 -0.97
C TRP A 387 -18.24 -0.34 -1.91
N PHE A 388 -17.11 -0.99 -2.06
CA PHE A 388 -16.97 -2.28 -2.72
C PHE A 388 -15.88 -3.11 -2.03
N GLU A 389 -15.98 -4.43 -2.19
CA GLU A 389 -15.00 -5.36 -1.63
C GLU A 389 -14.00 -5.76 -2.72
N GLU A 390 -12.72 -5.62 -2.43
CA GLU A 390 -11.64 -6.05 -3.31
C GLU A 390 -10.81 -7.15 -2.63
N ALA A 391 -10.45 -8.17 -3.39
CA ALA A 391 -9.53 -9.21 -2.95
C ALA A 391 -8.13 -8.90 -3.49
N THR A 392 -7.24 -8.45 -2.62
CA THR A 392 -5.89 -8.04 -2.99
C THR A 392 -5.08 -9.20 -3.58
N ARG A 393 -4.54 -8.99 -4.78
CA ARG A 393 -3.70 -10.00 -5.47
C ARG A 393 -2.21 -9.89 -5.06
N GLY A 394 -1.93 -9.45 -3.86
CA GLY A 394 -0.61 -9.28 -3.25
C GLY A 394 -0.62 -9.60 -1.78
N GLY A 395 0.36 -9.08 -1.06
CA GLY A 395 0.42 -9.00 0.40
C GLY A 395 0.22 -7.55 0.82
N THR A 396 -0.01 -7.33 2.11
CA THR A 396 -0.08 -6.00 2.74
C THR A 396 0.40 -6.11 4.19
N ASP A 397 0.81 -5.02 4.78
CA ASP A 397 1.11 -4.97 6.23
C ASP A 397 -0.09 -5.43 7.04
N GLY A 398 -1.32 -5.05 6.65
CA GLY A 398 -2.55 -5.47 7.32
C GLY A 398 -2.72 -6.99 7.37
N ALA A 399 -2.32 -7.71 6.33
CA ALA A 399 -2.36 -9.16 6.32
C ALA A 399 -1.38 -9.76 7.35
N ARG A 400 -0.15 -9.27 7.42
CA ARG A 400 0.85 -9.73 8.38
C ARG A 400 0.47 -9.38 9.82
N LEU A 401 0.05 -8.14 10.06
CA LEU A 401 -0.40 -7.67 11.36
C LEU A 401 -1.59 -8.49 11.87
N SER A 402 -2.51 -8.89 11.00
CA SER A 402 -3.64 -9.76 11.35
C SER A 402 -3.16 -11.10 11.91
N TYR A 403 -2.12 -11.72 11.33
CA TYR A 403 -1.52 -12.94 11.86
C TYR A 403 -0.65 -12.72 13.10
N MET A 404 -0.21 -11.49 13.37
CA MET A 404 0.47 -11.11 14.62
C MET A 404 -0.51 -10.82 15.77
N GLY A 405 -1.83 -10.95 15.53
CA GLY A 405 -2.88 -10.78 16.52
C GLY A 405 -3.56 -9.42 16.53
N LEU A 406 -3.33 -8.60 15.51
CA LEU A 406 -3.99 -7.32 15.28
C LEU A 406 -4.85 -7.40 13.99
N PRO A 407 -6.14 -7.76 14.07
CA PRO A 407 -7.01 -7.77 12.90
C PRO A 407 -7.03 -6.41 12.21
N CYS A 408 -6.58 -6.37 10.94
CA CYS A 408 -6.26 -5.13 10.24
C CYS A 408 -6.62 -5.21 8.73
N PRO A 409 -7.89 -4.96 8.35
CA PRO A 409 -8.27 -4.83 6.94
C PRO A 409 -7.75 -3.53 6.32
N ASN A 410 -7.64 -3.48 4.98
CA ASN A 410 -7.26 -2.33 4.19
C ASN A 410 -8.46 -1.48 3.77
N LEU A 411 -8.27 -0.16 3.70
CA LEU A 411 -9.20 0.82 3.16
C LEU A 411 -8.55 1.62 2.04
N GLY A 412 -9.35 1.97 1.03
CA GLY A 412 -8.88 2.75 -0.11
C GLY A 412 -8.61 4.21 0.22
N THR A 413 -7.47 4.72 -0.23
CA THR A 413 -7.03 6.12 -0.10
C THR A 413 -7.58 7.02 -1.21
N GLY A 414 -8.03 6.45 -2.32
CA GLY A 414 -8.50 7.18 -3.50
C GLY A 414 -7.45 7.37 -4.58
N GLY A 415 -6.30 6.69 -4.47
CA GLY A 415 -5.24 6.72 -5.47
C GLY A 415 -5.43 5.71 -6.59
N HIS A 416 -4.70 5.93 -7.70
CA HIS A 416 -4.75 5.10 -8.89
C HIS A 416 -3.37 4.99 -9.55
N ASN A 417 -3.16 3.90 -10.31
CA ASN A 417 -1.99 3.66 -11.15
C ASN A 417 -0.66 3.70 -10.39
N PHE A 418 -0.65 3.14 -9.20
CA PHE A 418 0.51 3.11 -8.30
C PHE A 418 1.78 2.53 -8.94
N HIS A 419 2.91 2.68 -8.25
CA HIS A 419 4.23 2.13 -8.60
C HIS A 419 4.79 2.63 -9.93
N GLY A 420 4.38 3.83 -10.39
CA GLY A 420 4.89 4.32 -11.67
C GLY A 420 4.55 5.76 -12.00
N PRO A 421 4.90 6.18 -13.23
CA PRO A 421 4.80 7.58 -13.65
C PRO A 421 3.36 8.03 -13.98
N TYR A 422 2.40 7.14 -13.93
CA TYR A 422 0.98 7.43 -14.19
C TYR A 422 0.16 7.51 -12.90
N GLU A 423 0.82 7.44 -11.76
CA GLU A 423 0.20 7.53 -10.45
C GLU A 423 -0.54 8.86 -10.30
N CYS A 424 -1.77 8.78 -9.78
CA CYS A 424 -2.61 9.95 -9.59
C CYS A 424 -3.63 9.73 -8.47
N ILE A 425 -4.12 10.84 -7.91
CA ILE A 425 -5.13 10.87 -6.85
C ILE A 425 -5.95 12.16 -6.99
N THR A 426 -7.13 12.24 -6.38
CA THR A 426 -7.88 13.49 -6.30
C THR A 426 -7.97 13.99 -4.87
N ALA A 427 -7.92 15.32 -4.69
CA ALA A 427 -8.06 15.94 -3.37
C ALA A 427 -9.41 15.54 -2.73
N GLU A 428 -10.47 15.48 -3.52
CA GLU A 428 -11.82 15.15 -3.05
C GLU A 428 -11.94 13.67 -2.62
N SER A 429 -11.18 12.75 -3.24
CA SER A 429 -11.12 11.35 -2.80
C SER A 429 -10.43 11.25 -1.43
N MET A 430 -9.32 11.96 -1.24
CA MET A 430 -8.63 12.02 0.05
C MET A 430 -9.51 12.64 1.14
N ASP A 431 -10.26 13.72 0.84
CA ASP A 431 -11.22 14.30 1.80
C ASP A 431 -12.28 13.26 2.20
N LYS A 432 -12.73 12.41 1.28
CA LYS A 432 -13.67 11.34 1.57
C LYS A 432 -13.04 10.22 2.43
N ALA A 433 -11.79 9.88 2.20
CA ALA A 433 -11.06 8.93 3.04
C ALA A 433 -10.93 9.47 4.49
N VAL A 434 -10.66 10.76 4.66
CA VAL A 434 -10.67 11.42 5.98
C VAL A 434 -12.05 11.31 6.64
N GLU A 435 -13.14 11.58 5.91
CA GLU A 435 -14.51 11.42 6.44
C GLU A 435 -14.80 9.97 6.85
N ILE A 436 -14.31 8.98 6.09
CA ILE A 436 -14.47 7.56 6.41
C ILE A 436 -13.73 7.21 7.70
N ILE A 437 -12.48 7.66 7.89
CA ILE A 437 -11.73 7.47 9.13
C ILE A 437 -12.51 8.04 10.33
N LEU A 438 -12.99 9.27 10.24
CA LEU A 438 -13.75 9.92 11.31
C LEU A 438 -15.07 9.19 11.62
N ASN A 439 -15.77 8.72 10.60
CA ASN A 439 -17.00 7.94 10.78
C ASN A 439 -16.72 6.59 11.45
N ILE A 440 -15.63 5.90 11.10
CA ILE A 440 -15.20 4.67 11.77
C ILE A 440 -14.95 4.96 13.26
N ILE A 441 -14.16 6.00 13.58
CA ILE A 441 -13.89 6.38 14.97
C ILE A 441 -15.18 6.64 15.73
N ALA A 442 -16.13 7.37 15.14
CA ALA A 442 -17.43 7.65 15.76
C ALA A 442 -18.25 6.39 16.02
N LEU A 443 -18.23 5.40 15.11
CA LEU A 443 -18.91 4.12 15.30
C LEU A 443 -18.35 3.32 16.49
N TYR A 444 -17.03 3.39 16.73
CA TYR A 444 -16.41 2.73 17.88
C TYR A 444 -16.58 3.52 19.19
N ALA A 445 -16.89 4.81 19.13
CA ALA A 445 -17.20 5.63 20.29
C ALA A 445 -18.64 5.46 20.80
N ALA A 446 -19.55 4.99 19.95
CA ALA A 446 -20.97 4.76 20.30
C ALA A 446 -21.16 3.51 21.18
#